data_bd81b6a24566e88f4842affbd35e0140
#
_entry.id   bd81b6a24566e88f4842affbd35e0140
#
_cell.length_a   1.000
_cell.length_b   1.000
_cell.length_c   1.000
_cell.angle_alpha   90.00
_cell.angle_beta   90.00
_cell.angle_gamma   90.00
#
_symmetry.space_group_name_H-M   'P 1'
#
loop_
_entity.id
_entity.type
_entity.pdbx_description
1 polymer ?
#
loop_
_entity_poly.entity_id
_entity_poly.type
_entity_poly.pdbx_seq_one_letter_code
_entity_poly.pdbx_strand_id
1 'polypeptide(L)'
;IMAEAVMDLFPEARLGIGPAIKDGFYYDFDLPRALTPQDLKAIEKRMKKSVGRNHPFERKEWDPDEGRAMLEAEGQVYKVEILDDLRAAAEAAGEPSSPVSTYSHGPFIDLCRGPHVESTGKVGPFKLLKVSGAYWRGDEKRPMLQRIYGTVWGTREELDLYLWRLEEARKRDHRRLGVALDLFSFHDVSPGSAFWHPKGQRLYRTLETAVREVQDRRGYQEVGTPMLVHKKLWERSGHWNHYDDKMFTLEVEGHEGEPDYSLKPMNCPLSTIIYDSRVRSYRDFPLRLSDFGHLHRNELSGTLSGLTRIRHFSQDDAHCYVRPDQLADEVEGLLGEVQEIFGWFGLNPRFSFATRPDKALGDPALWERAEAYIREALERAGVEYQLKPGDGAFYAPKIDGYVEDALGREWQLSTIQADLVMLPERFDLTYVDEDGQQQRPIAIHRAIYGSFERFIGIITEHFGGAFPLWCAPVQATVIPIADRHIEAARELAEVLRARKLFVEVDDSSNRMQKKIKLAQDQKIPYM
;
A
#
# COMPACT_ATOMS: atom_id res chain seq x y z
N ILE A 1 7.79 -26.09 -17.86
CA ILE A 1 9.03 -25.61 -18.53
C ILE A 1 10.11 -25.20 -17.51
N MET A 2 9.81 -24.32 -16.52
CA MET A 2 10.82 -23.96 -15.51
C MET A 2 11.18 -25.15 -14.61
N ALA A 3 10.21 -25.93 -14.15
CA ALA A 3 10.44 -27.12 -13.35
C ALA A 3 11.25 -28.18 -14.12
N GLU A 4 10.94 -28.46 -15.40
CA GLU A 4 11.76 -29.28 -16.29
C GLU A 4 13.20 -28.78 -16.35
N ALA A 5 13.40 -27.48 -16.59
CA ALA A 5 14.73 -26.90 -16.70
C ALA A 5 15.54 -26.96 -15.39
N VAL A 6 14.88 -26.90 -14.24
CA VAL A 6 15.51 -27.07 -12.93
C VAL A 6 15.88 -28.53 -12.69
N MET A 7 14.99 -29.49 -12.96
CA MET A 7 15.25 -30.92 -12.81
C MET A 7 16.37 -31.41 -13.76
N ASP A 8 16.46 -30.85 -14.97
CA ASP A 8 17.58 -31.10 -15.90
C ASP A 8 18.93 -30.68 -15.33
N LEU A 9 18.96 -29.67 -14.47
CA LEU A 9 20.22 -29.17 -13.85
C LEU A 9 20.48 -29.80 -12.49
N PHE A 10 19.41 -30.13 -11.79
CA PHE A 10 19.39 -30.68 -10.44
C PHE A 10 18.44 -31.88 -10.39
N PRO A 11 18.90 -33.07 -10.81
CA PRO A 11 18.03 -34.28 -10.86
C PRO A 11 17.43 -34.68 -9.50
N GLU A 12 18.05 -34.24 -8.41
CA GLU A 12 17.56 -34.48 -7.03
C GLU A 12 16.52 -33.45 -6.57
N ALA A 13 16.15 -32.48 -7.42
CA ALA A 13 15.20 -31.43 -7.07
C ALA A 13 13.82 -32.01 -6.76
N ARG A 14 13.22 -31.53 -5.66
CA ARG A 14 11.83 -31.83 -5.32
C ARG A 14 10.95 -30.62 -5.61
N LEU A 15 9.82 -30.88 -6.24
CA LEU A 15 8.91 -29.85 -6.72
C LEU A 15 7.91 -29.45 -5.65
N GLY A 16 7.85 -28.17 -5.30
CA GLY A 16 6.84 -27.58 -4.44
C GLY A 16 5.60 -27.14 -5.24
N ILE A 17 5.27 -25.85 -5.17
CA ILE A 17 4.15 -25.22 -5.88
C ILE A 17 4.62 -24.10 -6.80
N GLY A 18 3.85 -23.85 -7.87
CA GLY A 18 4.18 -22.83 -8.87
C GLY A 18 2.94 -22.11 -9.42
N PRO A 19 2.27 -21.24 -8.64
CA PRO A 19 1.12 -20.50 -9.11
C PRO A 19 1.52 -19.31 -9.99
N ALA A 20 0.57 -18.85 -10.81
CA ALA A 20 0.62 -17.54 -11.43
C ALA A 20 0.43 -16.45 -10.38
N ILE A 21 1.08 -15.30 -10.59
CA ILE A 21 0.92 -14.06 -9.81
C ILE A 21 0.63 -12.91 -10.78
N LYS A 22 0.31 -11.71 -10.25
CA LYS A 22 -0.15 -10.56 -11.04
C LYS A 22 0.67 -10.30 -12.31
N ASP A 23 2.00 -10.26 -12.20
CA ASP A 23 2.89 -9.90 -13.33
C ASP A 23 3.88 -11.02 -13.68
N GLY A 24 3.48 -12.28 -13.42
CA GLY A 24 4.37 -13.41 -13.70
C GLY A 24 3.99 -14.69 -12.97
N PHE A 25 4.99 -15.40 -12.51
CA PHE A 25 4.84 -16.68 -11.83
C PHE A 25 6.01 -16.89 -10.86
N TYR A 26 5.85 -17.83 -9.94
CA TYR A 26 6.98 -18.41 -9.22
C TYR A 26 6.87 -19.94 -9.16
N TYR A 27 7.95 -20.57 -8.74
CA TYR A 27 7.93 -21.99 -8.43
C TYR A 27 8.89 -22.27 -7.28
N ASP A 28 8.47 -23.10 -6.33
CA ASP A 28 9.24 -23.50 -5.15
C ASP A 28 9.93 -24.84 -5.38
N PHE A 29 11.23 -24.89 -5.06
CA PHE A 29 12.07 -26.06 -5.23
C PHE A 29 12.82 -26.36 -3.92
N ASP A 30 12.85 -27.65 -3.55
CA ASP A 30 13.79 -28.16 -2.59
C ASP A 30 15.04 -28.63 -3.36
N LEU A 31 16.16 -27.97 -3.13
CA LEU A 31 17.39 -28.15 -3.88
C LEU A 31 18.57 -28.50 -2.96
N PRO A 32 19.56 -29.31 -3.45
CA PRO A 32 20.70 -29.73 -2.64
C PRO A 32 21.64 -28.58 -2.23
N ARG A 33 21.55 -27.43 -2.89
CA ARG A 33 22.31 -26.21 -2.57
C ARG A 33 21.55 -24.93 -2.96
N ALA A 34 21.99 -23.80 -2.43
CA ALA A 34 21.49 -22.49 -2.83
C ALA A 34 21.81 -22.18 -4.29
N LEU A 35 20.84 -21.57 -4.98
CA LEU A 35 20.98 -21.11 -6.36
C LEU A 35 21.80 -19.82 -6.43
N THR A 36 22.65 -19.75 -7.45
CA THR A 36 23.44 -18.57 -7.80
C THR A 36 22.81 -17.81 -8.98
N PRO A 37 23.21 -16.55 -9.25
CA PRO A 37 22.80 -15.84 -10.47
C PRO A 37 23.17 -16.55 -11.77
N GLN A 38 24.24 -17.36 -11.76
CA GLN A 38 24.65 -18.17 -12.91
C GLN A 38 23.67 -19.32 -13.15
N ASP A 39 23.16 -19.93 -12.07
CA ASP A 39 22.16 -20.99 -12.19
C ASP A 39 20.87 -20.46 -12.83
N LEU A 40 20.39 -19.27 -12.46
CA LEU A 40 19.23 -18.66 -13.11
C LEU A 40 19.43 -18.49 -14.62
N LYS A 41 20.63 -18.06 -15.04
CA LYS A 41 20.95 -17.95 -16.49
C LYS A 41 20.95 -19.32 -17.17
N ALA A 42 21.47 -20.35 -16.49
CA ALA A 42 21.49 -21.71 -17.01
C ALA A 42 20.08 -22.29 -17.14
N ILE A 43 19.23 -22.08 -16.13
CA ILE A 43 17.80 -22.49 -16.14
C ILE A 43 17.09 -21.77 -17.30
N GLU A 44 17.21 -20.45 -17.41
CA GLU A 44 16.58 -19.67 -18.48
C GLU A 44 17.00 -20.14 -19.88
N LYS A 45 18.29 -20.51 -20.04
CA LYS A 45 18.79 -21.08 -21.30
C LYS A 45 18.12 -22.43 -21.63
N ARG A 46 17.90 -23.29 -20.61
CA ARG A 46 17.18 -24.56 -20.81
C ARG A 46 15.70 -24.34 -21.11
N MET A 47 15.05 -23.42 -20.39
CA MET A 47 13.67 -23.04 -20.70
C MET A 47 13.50 -22.62 -22.17
N LYS A 48 14.42 -21.79 -22.70
CA LYS A 48 14.43 -21.40 -24.13
C LYS A 48 14.57 -22.58 -25.07
N LYS A 49 15.37 -23.60 -24.69
CA LYS A 49 15.46 -24.84 -25.47
C LYS A 49 14.17 -25.63 -25.45
N SER A 50 13.51 -25.74 -24.30
CA SER A 50 12.22 -26.42 -24.15
C SER A 50 11.14 -25.74 -25.01
N VAL A 51 11.08 -24.39 -24.98
CA VAL A 51 10.20 -23.61 -25.87
C VAL A 51 10.47 -23.91 -27.34
N GLY A 52 11.74 -23.96 -27.75
CA GLY A 52 12.14 -24.23 -29.14
C GLY A 52 11.82 -25.65 -29.62
N ARG A 53 11.63 -26.61 -28.72
CA ARG A 53 11.22 -27.99 -29.07
C ARG A 53 9.75 -28.09 -29.48
N ASN A 54 8.94 -27.13 -29.08
CA ASN A 54 7.51 -27.04 -29.38
C ASN A 54 6.72 -28.32 -29.04
N HIS A 55 6.98 -28.92 -27.87
CA HIS A 55 6.24 -30.09 -27.41
C HIS A 55 4.81 -29.72 -27.04
N PRO A 56 3.79 -30.53 -27.38
CA PRO A 56 2.43 -30.32 -26.94
C PRO A 56 2.33 -30.50 -25.41
N PHE A 57 1.42 -29.77 -24.78
CA PHE A 57 1.01 -30.04 -23.41
C PHE A 57 -0.13 -31.04 -23.42
N GLU A 58 0.05 -32.16 -22.73
CA GLU A 58 -0.95 -33.21 -22.62
C GLU A 58 -1.46 -33.28 -21.18
N ARG A 59 -2.77 -33.14 -21.02
CA ARG A 59 -3.45 -33.29 -19.74
C ARG A 59 -3.91 -34.73 -19.55
N LYS A 60 -3.59 -35.33 -18.41
CA LYS A 60 -4.07 -36.65 -18.00
C LYS A 60 -4.73 -36.56 -16.63
N GLU A 61 -5.87 -37.22 -16.50
CA GLU A 61 -6.54 -37.44 -15.22
C GLU A 61 -6.17 -38.81 -14.70
N TRP A 62 -5.99 -38.87 -13.39
CA TRP A 62 -5.62 -40.06 -12.67
C TRP A 62 -6.63 -40.34 -11.55
N ASP A 63 -6.85 -41.59 -11.22
CA ASP A 63 -7.38 -41.94 -9.92
C ASP A 63 -6.48 -41.35 -8.82
N PRO A 64 -7.03 -40.84 -7.70
CA PRO A 64 -6.22 -40.23 -6.64
C PRO A 64 -5.13 -41.15 -6.09
N ASP A 65 -5.38 -42.46 -5.95
CA ASP A 65 -4.38 -43.40 -5.45
C ASP A 65 -3.30 -43.71 -6.49
N GLU A 66 -3.66 -43.83 -7.79
CA GLU A 66 -2.69 -44.01 -8.87
C GLU A 66 -1.81 -42.77 -9.05
N GLY A 67 -2.42 -41.58 -9.02
CA GLY A 67 -1.68 -40.31 -9.11
C GLY A 67 -0.70 -40.12 -7.94
N ARG A 68 -1.11 -40.48 -6.74
CA ARG A 68 -0.26 -40.47 -5.54
C ARG A 68 0.91 -41.45 -5.68
N ALA A 69 0.65 -42.69 -6.07
CA ALA A 69 1.68 -43.70 -6.25
C ALA A 69 2.74 -43.30 -7.30
N MET A 70 2.32 -42.66 -8.39
CA MET A 70 3.21 -42.12 -9.41
C MET A 70 4.15 -41.06 -8.85
N LEU A 71 3.61 -40.09 -8.08
CA LEU A 71 4.43 -39.02 -7.48
C LEU A 71 5.36 -39.52 -6.38
N GLU A 72 4.95 -40.57 -5.63
CA GLU A 72 5.83 -41.23 -4.66
C GLU A 72 7.01 -41.94 -5.36
N ALA A 73 6.74 -42.65 -6.46
CA ALA A 73 7.78 -43.31 -7.23
C ALA A 73 8.82 -42.31 -7.81
N GLU A 74 8.41 -41.09 -8.10
CA GLU A 74 9.28 -40.00 -8.54
C GLU A 74 9.91 -39.20 -7.37
N GLY A 75 9.65 -39.57 -6.12
CA GLY A 75 10.19 -38.91 -4.93
C GLY A 75 9.67 -37.49 -4.68
N GLN A 76 8.54 -37.12 -5.26
CA GLN A 76 7.94 -35.77 -5.16
C GLN A 76 7.11 -35.60 -3.88
N VAL A 77 7.78 -35.63 -2.74
CA VAL A 77 7.17 -35.63 -1.40
C VAL A 77 6.20 -34.47 -1.15
N TYR A 78 6.50 -33.27 -1.65
CA TYR A 78 5.64 -32.10 -1.49
C TYR A 78 4.35 -32.20 -2.31
N LYS A 79 4.41 -32.84 -3.49
CA LYS A 79 3.23 -33.10 -4.32
C LYS A 79 2.33 -34.16 -3.70
N VAL A 80 2.91 -35.20 -3.12
CA VAL A 80 2.16 -36.21 -2.35
C VAL A 80 1.41 -35.56 -1.19
N GLU A 81 2.09 -34.70 -0.42
CA GLU A 81 1.45 -33.97 0.68
C GLU A 81 0.27 -33.08 0.23
N ILE A 82 0.40 -32.44 -0.96
CA ILE A 82 -0.71 -31.65 -1.53
C ILE A 82 -1.91 -32.55 -1.84
N LEU A 83 -1.68 -33.73 -2.37
CA LEU A 83 -2.77 -34.69 -2.65
C LEU A 83 -3.44 -35.21 -1.37
N ASP A 84 -2.65 -35.50 -0.36
CA ASP A 84 -3.17 -35.96 0.94
C ASP A 84 -4.07 -34.88 1.59
N ASP A 85 -3.71 -33.59 1.47
CA ASP A 85 -4.56 -32.52 1.96
C ASP A 85 -5.85 -32.34 1.15
N LEU A 86 -5.75 -32.42 -0.19
CA LEU A 86 -6.95 -32.34 -1.04
C LEU A 86 -7.94 -33.46 -0.71
N ARG A 87 -7.44 -34.65 -0.41
CA ARG A 87 -8.22 -35.80 0.04
C ARG A 87 -8.89 -35.54 1.39
N ALA A 88 -8.10 -35.09 2.38
CA ALA A 88 -8.61 -34.76 3.70
C ALA A 88 -9.67 -33.65 3.66
N ALA A 89 -9.50 -32.67 2.82
CA ALA A 89 -10.48 -31.59 2.61
C ALA A 89 -11.79 -32.10 2.00
N ALA A 90 -11.73 -33.00 1.00
CA ALA A 90 -12.89 -33.61 0.38
C ALA A 90 -13.65 -34.50 1.39
N GLU A 91 -12.92 -35.30 2.16
CA GLU A 91 -13.51 -36.14 3.23
C GLU A 91 -14.21 -35.28 4.30
N ALA A 92 -13.59 -34.19 4.74
CA ALA A 92 -14.18 -33.25 5.70
C ALA A 92 -15.43 -32.54 5.16
N ALA A 93 -15.51 -32.32 3.85
CA ALA A 93 -16.68 -31.76 3.18
C ALA A 93 -17.77 -32.80 2.87
N GLY A 94 -17.50 -34.07 3.06
CA GLY A 94 -18.41 -35.18 2.68
C GLY A 94 -18.52 -35.37 1.15
N GLU A 95 -17.53 -34.90 0.40
CA GLU A 95 -17.47 -34.98 -1.06
C GLU A 95 -16.57 -36.13 -1.52
N PRO A 96 -16.85 -36.78 -2.66
CA PRO A 96 -15.95 -37.79 -3.21
C PRO A 96 -14.62 -37.15 -3.62
N SER A 97 -13.53 -37.90 -3.44
CA SER A 97 -12.20 -37.46 -3.88
C SER A 97 -12.19 -37.18 -5.37
N SER A 98 -11.88 -35.97 -5.77
CA SER A 98 -11.84 -35.56 -7.19
C SER A 98 -10.63 -36.18 -7.91
N PRO A 99 -10.74 -36.53 -9.22
CA PRO A 99 -9.62 -36.97 -10.01
C PRO A 99 -8.45 -35.98 -9.95
N VAL A 100 -7.24 -36.50 -9.96
CA VAL A 100 -6.00 -35.72 -9.95
C VAL A 100 -5.53 -35.49 -11.38
N SER A 101 -5.22 -34.25 -11.73
CA SER A 101 -4.71 -33.94 -13.07
C SER A 101 -3.22 -33.65 -13.09
N THR A 102 -2.55 -34.16 -14.11
CA THR A 102 -1.15 -33.85 -14.45
C THR A 102 -1.08 -33.24 -15.83
N TYR A 103 -0.03 -32.48 -16.07
CA TYR A 103 0.35 -32.02 -17.41
C TYR A 103 1.74 -32.53 -17.74
N SER A 104 1.89 -33.05 -18.95
CA SER A 104 3.18 -33.48 -19.50
C SER A 104 3.54 -32.70 -20.75
N HIS A 105 4.84 -32.56 -21.01
CA HIS A 105 5.41 -32.09 -22.28
C HIS A 105 6.76 -32.74 -22.50
N GLY A 106 6.94 -33.43 -23.62
CA GLY A 106 8.10 -34.29 -23.80
C GLY A 106 8.25 -35.30 -22.68
N PRO A 107 9.42 -35.42 -22.04
CA PRO A 107 9.62 -36.38 -20.92
C PRO A 107 9.19 -35.86 -19.56
N PHE A 108 8.81 -34.60 -19.43
CA PHE A 108 8.47 -33.97 -18.14
C PHE A 108 6.98 -34.11 -17.84
N ILE A 109 6.67 -34.45 -16.61
CA ILE A 109 5.30 -34.51 -16.05
C ILE A 109 5.25 -33.85 -14.69
N ASP A 110 4.18 -33.12 -14.38
CA ASP A 110 3.95 -32.52 -13.06
C ASP A 110 2.44 -32.42 -12.73
N LEU A 111 2.15 -32.41 -11.41
CA LEU A 111 0.82 -32.18 -10.87
C LEU A 111 0.36 -30.76 -11.18
N CYS A 112 -0.71 -30.58 -11.92
CA CYS A 112 -1.23 -29.26 -12.25
C CYS A 112 -2.73 -29.31 -12.61
N ARG A 113 -3.46 -28.25 -12.20
CA ARG A 113 -4.88 -28.08 -12.58
C ARG A 113 -5.04 -27.55 -14.00
N GLY A 114 -4.05 -26.81 -14.49
CA GLY A 114 -4.16 -26.06 -15.74
C GLY A 114 -5.08 -24.83 -15.63
N PRO A 115 -5.53 -24.27 -16.76
CA PRO A 115 -5.17 -24.68 -18.13
C PRO A 115 -3.73 -24.30 -18.50
N HIS A 116 -3.22 -24.93 -19.56
CA HIS A 116 -1.95 -24.57 -20.21
C HIS A 116 -2.18 -24.16 -21.66
N VAL A 117 -1.16 -23.52 -22.26
CA VAL A 117 -1.12 -23.28 -23.70
C VAL A 117 -0.98 -24.62 -24.47
N GLU A 118 -1.29 -24.64 -25.75
CA GLU A 118 -1.29 -25.86 -26.57
C GLU A 118 0.07 -26.57 -26.62
N SER A 119 1.16 -25.79 -26.65
CA SER A 119 2.52 -26.33 -26.72
C SER A 119 3.54 -25.41 -26.07
N THR A 120 4.73 -25.95 -25.76
CA THR A 120 5.84 -25.16 -25.23
C THR A 120 6.25 -24.01 -26.16
N GLY A 121 6.10 -24.17 -27.48
CA GLY A 121 6.36 -23.13 -28.48
C GLY A 121 5.40 -21.94 -28.47
N LYS A 122 4.23 -22.08 -27.81
CA LYS A 122 3.26 -20.98 -27.62
C LYS A 122 3.54 -20.10 -26.40
N VAL A 123 4.55 -20.45 -25.61
CA VAL A 123 4.97 -19.62 -24.47
C VAL A 123 5.65 -18.35 -24.97
N GLY A 124 5.12 -17.21 -24.56
CA GLY A 124 5.66 -15.90 -24.91
C GLY A 124 7.06 -15.61 -24.34
N PRO A 125 7.63 -14.45 -24.66
CA PRO A 125 8.89 -13.99 -24.12
C PRO A 125 8.87 -13.97 -22.59
N PHE A 126 9.89 -14.52 -21.95
CA PHE A 126 9.97 -14.62 -20.50
C PHE A 126 11.33 -14.21 -19.95
N LYS A 127 11.37 -13.94 -18.64
CA LYS A 127 12.59 -13.66 -17.90
C LYS A 127 12.51 -14.24 -16.49
N LEU A 128 13.57 -14.88 -16.02
CA LEU A 128 13.75 -15.20 -14.59
C LEU A 128 14.29 -13.96 -13.86
N LEU A 129 13.68 -13.60 -12.74
CA LEU A 129 13.91 -12.32 -12.07
C LEU A 129 14.82 -12.45 -10.86
N LYS A 130 14.47 -13.34 -9.91
CA LYS A 130 15.18 -13.49 -8.63
C LYS A 130 14.89 -14.84 -7.99
N VAL A 131 15.71 -15.16 -6.98
CA VAL A 131 15.48 -16.27 -6.04
C VAL A 131 15.27 -15.69 -4.65
N SER A 132 14.38 -16.31 -3.86
CA SER A 132 14.25 -16.08 -2.42
C SER A 132 14.03 -17.39 -1.68
N GLY A 133 14.31 -17.42 -0.38
CA GLY A 133 13.82 -18.48 0.51
C GLY A 133 12.31 -18.36 0.70
N ALA A 134 11.66 -19.51 0.87
CA ALA A 134 10.25 -19.58 1.25
C ALA A 134 10.04 -20.85 2.08
N TYR A 135 9.56 -20.71 3.32
CA TYR A 135 9.20 -21.87 4.12
C TYR A 135 8.02 -22.59 3.48
N TRP A 136 8.06 -23.91 3.47
CA TRP A 136 6.97 -24.73 2.96
C TRP A 136 5.68 -24.40 3.71
N ARG A 137 4.63 -23.99 2.97
CA ARG A 137 3.33 -23.52 3.50
C ARG A 137 3.41 -22.33 4.45
N GLY A 138 4.50 -21.55 4.41
CA GLY A 138 4.67 -20.40 5.27
C GLY A 138 4.98 -20.71 6.74
N ASP A 139 5.25 -21.96 7.08
CA ASP A 139 5.57 -22.41 8.43
C ASP A 139 7.08 -22.45 8.63
N GLU A 140 7.61 -21.59 9.50
CA GLU A 140 9.04 -21.49 9.85
C GLU A 140 9.65 -22.80 10.37
N LYS A 141 8.84 -23.72 10.89
CA LYS A 141 9.26 -25.05 11.40
C LYS A 141 9.45 -26.06 10.27
N ARG A 142 9.05 -25.73 9.06
CA ARG A 142 9.12 -26.59 7.88
C ARG A 142 10.33 -26.27 7.01
N PRO A 143 10.72 -27.17 6.07
CA PRO A 143 11.85 -26.93 5.19
C PRO A 143 11.76 -25.60 4.43
N MET A 144 12.88 -24.88 4.34
CA MET A 144 12.99 -23.68 3.55
C MET A 144 13.32 -24.03 2.11
N LEU A 145 12.37 -23.85 1.21
CA LEU A 145 12.51 -24.05 -0.22
C LEU A 145 13.10 -22.81 -0.90
N GLN A 146 13.58 -23.00 -2.11
CA GLN A 146 14.06 -21.92 -2.96
C GLN A 146 12.98 -21.56 -3.98
N ARG A 147 12.50 -20.33 -3.91
CA ARG A 147 11.47 -19.77 -4.78
C ARG A 147 12.11 -19.00 -5.91
N ILE A 148 11.92 -19.47 -7.14
CA ILE A 148 12.35 -18.77 -8.35
C ILE A 148 11.17 -17.96 -8.89
N TYR A 149 11.36 -16.66 -9.05
CA TYR A 149 10.40 -15.77 -9.69
C TYR A 149 10.70 -15.58 -11.16
N GLY A 150 9.68 -15.60 -11.99
CA GLY A 150 9.76 -15.30 -13.40
C GLY A 150 8.59 -14.46 -13.88
N THR A 151 8.72 -13.92 -15.08
CA THR A 151 7.66 -13.20 -15.79
C THR A 151 7.58 -13.68 -17.23
N VAL A 152 6.39 -13.62 -17.82
CA VAL A 152 6.12 -13.98 -19.22
C VAL A 152 5.11 -13.00 -19.79
N TRP A 153 5.30 -12.60 -21.05
CA TRP A 153 4.50 -11.58 -21.74
C TRP A 153 4.11 -12.03 -23.13
N GLY A 154 3.11 -11.38 -23.73
CA GLY A 154 2.65 -11.71 -25.06
C GLY A 154 3.67 -11.37 -26.14
N THR A 155 4.37 -10.24 -25.99
CA THR A 155 5.36 -9.74 -26.93
C THR A 155 6.71 -9.43 -26.27
N ARG A 156 7.76 -9.29 -27.09
CA ARG A 156 9.09 -8.89 -26.60
C ARG A 156 9.09 -7.45 -26.10
N GLU A 157 8.36 -6.59 -26.73
CA GLU A 157 8.20 -5.18 -26.38
C GLU A 157 7.57 -5.02 -25.00
N GLU A 158 6.54 -5.80 -24.69
CA GLU A 158 5.89 -5.82 -23.36
C GLU A 158 6.87 -6.29 -22.28
N LEU A 159 7.63 -7.36 -22.54
CA LEU A 159 8.64 -7.85 -21.61
C LEU A 159 9.73 -6.78 -21.37
N ASP A 160 10.24 -6.14 -22.42
CA ASP A 160 11.28 -5.13 -22.30
C ASP A 160 10.78 -3.88 -21.57
N LEU A 161 9.53 -3.47 -21.79
CA LEU A 161 8.88 -2.40 -21.02
C LEU A 161 8.75 -2.76 -19.53
N TYR A 162 8.33 -3.98 -19.23
CA TYR A 162 8.25 -4.44 -17.85
C TYR A 162 9.60 -4.47 -17.16
N LEU A 163 10.65 -4.99 -17.82
CA LEU A 163 12.00 -5.02 -17.28
C LEU A 163 12.57 -3.60 -17.07
N TRP A 164 12.27 -2.67 -17.98
CA TRP A 164 12.61 -1.26 -17.83
C TRP A 164 11.92 -0.65 -16.60
N ARG A 165 10.61 -0.91 -16.42
CA ARG A 165 9.87 -0.45 -15.24
C ARG A 165 10.46 -0.98 -13.93
N LEU A 166 10.87 -2.24 -13.89
CA LEU A 166 11.55 -2.82 -12.72
C LEU A 166 12.89 -2.15 -12.41
N GLU A 167 13.69 -1.87 -13.44
CA GLU A 167 14.98 -1.19 -13.28
C GLU A 167 14.80 0.27 -12.83
N GLU A 168 13.85 0.98 -13.42
CA GLU A 168 13.51 2.34 -13.02
C GLU A 168 12.94 2.38 -11.58
N ALA A 169 12.12 1.40 -11.18
CA ALA A 169 11.63 1.29 -9.80
C ALA A 169 12.78 1.16 -8.80
N ARG A 170 13.81 0.38 -9.13
CA ARG A 170 15.01 0.26 -8.27
C ARG A 170 15.82 1.56 -8.18
N LYS A 171 15.93 2.31 -9.27
CA LYS A 171 16.63 3.61 -9.30
C LYS A 171 15.86 4.67 -8.51
N ARG A 172 14.52 4.64 -8.60
CA ARG A 172 13.63 5.61 -7.97
C ARG A 172 13.19 5.24 -6.56
N ASP A 173 13.61 4.08 -6.04
CA ASP A 173 13.24 3.63 -4.69
C ASP A 173 13.46 4.74 -3.65
N HIS A 174 12.39 5.17 -2.98
CA HIS A 174 12.40 6.28 -2.03
C HIS A 174 13.39 6.06 -0.88
N ARG A 175 13.68 4.82 -0.50
CA ARG A 175 14.67 4.50 0.54
C ARG A 175 16.08 4.89 0.12
N ARG A 176 16.39 4.76 -1.17
CA ARG A 176 17.67 5.19 -1.75
C ARG A 176 17.70 6.69 -2.01
N LEU A 177 16.63 7.21 -2.63
CA LEU A 177 16.52 8.63 -2.93
C LEU A 177 16.44 9.46 -1.66
N GLY A 178 15.72 8.99 -0.62
CA GLY A 178 15.61 9.67 0.66
C GLY A 178 16.98 9.90 1.32
N VAL A 179 17.85 8.90 1.29
CA VAL A 179 19.23 9.03 1.78
C VAL A 179 20.07 9.94 0.87
N ALA A 180 20.00 9.74 -0.46
CA ALA A 180 20.80 10.52 -1.43
C ALA A 180 20.42 12.00 -1.44
N LEU A 181 19.16 12.34 -1.19
CA LEU A 181 18.63 13.71 -1.13
C LEU A 181 18.59 14.28 0.30
N ASP A 182 19.05 13.51 1.29
CA ASP A 182 19.06 13.91 2.71
C ASP A 182 17.65 14.26 3.25
N LEU A 183 16.64 13.42 2.93
CA LEU A 183 15.26 13.66 3.33
C LEU A 183 14.92 12.99 4.67
N PHE A 184 15.31 11.74 4.86
CA PHE A 184 15.02 10.95 6.06
C PHE A 184 15.95 9.76 6.21
N SER A 185 15.95 9.17 7.40
CA SER A 185 16.64 7.92 7.72
C SER A 185 15.80 7.01 8.62
N PHE A 186 16.16 5.73 8.69
CA PHE A 186 15.57 4.75 9.62
C PHE A 186 16.67 4.21 10.53
N HIS A 187 16.33 3.99 11.80
CA HIS A 187 17.26 3.50 12.82
C HIS A 187 16.62 2.42 13.70
N ASP A 188 17.44 1.50 14.18
CA ASP A 188 17.01 0.37 15.01
C ASP A 188 16.41 0.78 16.36
N VAL A 189 16.71 1.98 16.83
CA VAL A 189 16.13 2.54 18.07
C VAL A 189 14.64 2.83 17.95
N SER A 190 14.10 2.95 16.71
CA SER A 190 12.66 3.13 16.45
C SER A 190 12.30 2.45 15.11
N PRO A 191 12.22 1.12 15.09
CA PRO A 191 12.00 0.37 13.85
C PRO A 191 10.62 0.65 13.27
N GLY A 192 10.59 1.02 12.00
CA GLY A 192 9.35 1.40 11.31
C GLY A 192 8.90 2.83 11.58
N SER A 193 9.80 3.73 12.02
CA SER A 193 9.57 5.17 12.17
C SER A 193 10.63 5.96 11.41
N ALA A 194 10.22 6.94 10.62
CA ALA A 194 11.15 7.80 9.90
C ALA A 194 11.73 8.90 10.80
N PHE A 195 13.03 9.12 10.69
CA PHE A 195 13.71 10.30 11.24
C PHE A 195 13.83 11.32 10.12
N TRP A 196 13.06 12.39 10.18
CA TRP A 196 13.03 13.42 9.15
C TRP A 196 14.22 14.36 9.28
N HIS A 197 15.02 14.46 8.22
CA HIS A 197 16.10 15.43 8.12
C HIS A 197 15.56 16.82 7.74
N PRO A 198 16.33 17.90 7.87
CA PRO A 198 15.82 19.26 7.60
C PRO A 198 15.14 19.44 6.25
N LYS A 199 15.68 18.84 5.18
CA LYS A 199 15.07 18.88 3.84
C LYS A 199 13.76 18.11 3.77
N GLY A 200 13.73 16.89 4.34
CA GLY A 200 12.52 16.08 4.39
C GLY A 200 11.44 16.71 5.25
N GLN A 201 11.80 17.26 6.41
CA GLN A 201 10.85 17.96 7.28
C GLN A 201 10.27 19.21 6.61
N ARG A 202 11.05 19.88 5.75
CA ARG A 202 10.56 21.01 4.96
C ARG A 202 9.52 20.57 3.93
N LEU A 203 9.80 19.49 3.17
CA LEU A 203 8.83 18.90 2.24
C LEU A 203 7.54 18.52 2.98
N TYR A 204 7.66 17.82 4.10
CA TYR A 204 6.53 17.39 4.94
C TYR A 204 5.64 18.58 5.34
N ARG A 205 6.24 19.63 5.92
CA ARG A 205 5.53 20.86 6.32
C ARG A 205 4.89 21.60 5.16
N THR A 206 5.52 21.58 4.01
CA THR A 206 4.95 22.22 2.79
C THR A 206 3.66 21.50 2.38
N LEU A 207 3.66 20.16 2.41
CA LEU A 207 2.47 19.36 2.11
C LEU A 207 1.36 19.57 3.14
N GLU A 208 1.70 19.59 4.44
CA GLU A 208 0.74 19.92 5.51
C GLU A 208 0.11 21.29 5.30
N THR A 209 0.94 22.31 4.99
CA THR A 209 0.45 23.67 4.76
C THR A 209 -0.49 23.74 3.57
N ALA A 210 -0.15 23.06 2.47
CA ALA A 210 -0.98 23.04 1.27
C ALA A 210 -2.36 22.42 1.51
N VAL A 211 -2.43 21.34 2.29
CA VAL A 211 -3.73 20.73 2.67
C VAL A 211 -4.51 21.65 3.61
N ARG A 212 -3.86 22.27 4.60
CA ARG A 212 -4.54 23.23 5.48
C ARG A 212 -5.17 24.39 4.71
N GLU A 213 -4.50 24.91 3.68
CA GLU A 213 -5.07 25.96 2.82
C GLU A 213 -6.35 25.52 2.10
N VAL A 214 -6.45 24.25 1.69
CA VAL A 214 -7.69 23.68 1.13
C VAL A 214 -8.75 23.55 2.22
N GLN A 215 -8.38 23.02 3.37
CA GLN A 215 -9.29 22.83 4.50
C GLN A 215 -9.85 24.16 5.01
N ASP A 216 -9.01 25.20 5.14
CA ASP A 216 -9.43 26.54 5.58
C ASP A 216 -10.48 27.13 4.62
N ARG A 217 -10.28 27.01 3.30
CA ARG A 217 -11.24 27.46 2.29
C ARG A 217 -12.61 26.75 2.40
N ARG A 218 -12.61 25.51 2.92
CA ARG A 218 -13.81 24.70 3.08
C ARG A 218 -14.38 24.71 4.50
N GLY A 219 -13.80 25.52 5.38
CA GLY A 219 -14.30 25.74 6.74
C GLY A 219 -14.05 24.56 7.69
N TYR A 220 -12.96 23.83 7.51
CA TYR A 220 -12.52 22.86 8.50
C TYR A 220 -12.02 23.54 9.76
N GLN A 221 -12.18 22.87 10.89
CA GLN A 221 -11.68 23.28 12.18
C GLN A 221 -10.61 22.27 12.61
N GLU A 222 -9.34 22.70 12.65
CA GLU A 222 -8.26 21.83 13.11
C GLU A 222 -8.33 21.62 14.60
N VAL A 223 -8.22 20.37 15.03
CA VAL A 223 -8.21 19.95 16.44
C VAL A 223 -6.96 19.16 16.74
N GLY A 224 -6.59 19.03 18.01
CA GLY A 224 -5.48 18.21 18.48
C GLY A 224 -5.96 17.25 19.55
N THR A 225 -5.69 15.95 19.36
CA THR A 225 -6.12 14.91 20.29
C THR A 225 -4.92 14.18 20.93
N PRO A 226 -5.04 13.67 22.17
CA PRO A 226 -3.95 13.02 22.88
C PRO A 226 -3.51 11.72 22.19
N MET A 227 -2.21 11.43 22.29
CA MET A 227 -1.59 10.24 21.70
C MET A 227 -1.80 8.99 22.56
N LEU A 228 -1.70 9.15 23.88
CA LEU A 228 -1.89 8.09 24.87
C LEU A 228 -3.34 8.05 25.31
N VAL A 229 -4.00 6.92 25.16
CA VAL A 229 -5.46 6.80 25.32
C VAL A 229 -5.81 5.55 26.12
N HIS A 230 -6.73 5.69 27.07
CA HIS A 230 -7.22 4.59 27.89
C HIS A 230 -8.09 3.63 27.05
N LYS A 231 -7.94 2.31 27.28
CA LYS A 231 -8.62 1.24 26.52
C LYS A 231 -10.15 1.38 26.48
N LYS A 232 -10.78 1.97 27.51
CA LYS A 232 -12.24 2.21 27.55
C LYS A 232 -12.78 2.93 26.31
N LEU A 233 -11.97 3.82 25.69
CA LEU A 233 -12.38 4.48 24.45
C LEU A 233 -12.42 3.51 23.28
N TRP A 234 -11.45 2.60 23.21
CA TRP A 234 -11.35 1.59 22.15
C TRP A 234 -12.40 0.49 22.31
N GLU A 235 -12.77 0.13 23.54
CA GLU A 235 -13.87 -0.77 23.84
C GLU A 235 -15.20 -0.13 23.41
N ARG A 236 -15.43 1.16 23.77
CA ARG A 236 -16.61 1.90 23.38
C ARG A 236 -16.75 1.97 21.86
N SER A 237 -15.70 2.30 21.14
CA SER A 237 -15.70 2.41 19.68
C SER A 237 -15.68 1.06 18.96
N GLY A 238 -15.34 -0.03 19.64
CA GLY A 238 -15.22 -1.37 19.05
C GLY A 238 -13.84 -1.71 18.46
N HIS A 239 -12.91 -0.77 18.48
CA HIS A 239 -11.55 -1.02 17.95
C HIS A 239 -10.82 -2.10 18.74
N TRP A 240 -11.06 -2.22 20.06
CA TRP A 240 -10.41 -3.21 20.90
C TRP A 240 -10.66 -4.65 20.42
N ASN A 241 -11.84 -4.95 19.90
CA ASN A 241 -12.21 -6.28 19.43
C ASN A 241 -11.88 -6.56 17.96
N HIS A 242 -11.61 -5.52 17.17
CA HIS A 242 -11.43 -5.65 15.72
C HIS A 242 -10.08 -5.18 15.22
N TYR A 243 -9.23 -4.61 16.09
CA TYR A 243 -8.00 -3.95 15.72
C TYR A 243 -6.88 -4.09 16.76
N ASP A 244 -7.05 -4.91 17.79
CA ASP A 244 -6.13 -5.11 18.92
C ASP A 244 -4.75 -5.60 18.47
N ASP A 245 -4.68 -6.49 17.49
CA ASP A 245 -3.45 -7.02 16.90
C ASP A 245 -2.53 -5.92 16.29
N LYS A 246 -3.10 -4.76 16.00
CA LYS A 246 -2.40 -3.61 15.39
C LYS A 246 -2.17 -2.45 16.36
N MET A 247 -2.50 -2.59 17.60
CA MET A 247 -2.33 -1.54 18.61
C MET A 247 -1.05 -1.74 19.41
N PHE A 248 -0.34 -0.65 19.71
CA PHE A 248 0.67 -0.63 20.76
C PHE A 248 -0.01 -0.41 22.09
N THR A 249 -0.01 -1.42 22.94
CA THR A 249 -0.59 -1.38 24.28
C THR A 249 0.50 -1.18 25.32
N LEU A 250 0.15 -0.50 26.43
CA LEU A 250 1.05 -0.20 27.52
C LEU A 250 0.44 -0.69 28.83
N GLU A 251 1.23 -1.45 29.57
CA GLU A 251 0.94 -1.81 30.96
C GLU A 251 1.42 -0.69 31.88
N VAL A 252 0.62 -0.32 32.87
CA VAL A 252 0.99 0.70 33.87
C VAL A 252 1.31 -0.02 35.17
N GLU A 253 2.44 0.34 35.81
CA GLU A 253 2.88 -0.26 37.03
C GLU A 253 1.82 -0.12 38.15
N GLY A 254 1.50 -1.21 38.85
CA GLY A 254 0.45 -1.29 39.84
C GLY A 254 -0.94 -1.75 39.33
N HIS A 255 -1.08 -1.99 38.04
CA HIS A 255 -2.25 -2.61 37.42
C HIS A 255 -1.84 -3.96 36.85
N GLU A 256 -1.93 -5.03 37.66
CA GLU A 256 -1.66 -6.39 37.18
C GLU A 256 -2.84 -6.89 36.31
N GLY A 257 -2.56 -7.29 35.06
CA GLY A 257 -3.54 -7.87 34.16
C GLY A 257 -3.48 -7.33 32.73
N GLU A 258 -4.62 -6.92 32.19
CA GLU A 258 -4.71 -6.38 30.82
C GLU A 258 -4.18 -4.93 30.74
N PRO A 259 -3.56 -4.53 29.60
CA PRO A 259 -3.06 -3.18 29.41
C PRO A 259 -4.20 -2.15 29.47
N ASP A 260 -4.00 -1.06 30.20
CA ASP A 260 -4.99 0.00 30.39
C ASP A 260 -4.93 1.11 29.33
N TYR A 261 -3.78 1.25 28.68
CA TYR A 261 -3.52 2.31 27.72
C TYR A 261 -2.97 1.79 26.41
N SER A 262 -3.13 2.58 25.36
CA SER A 262 -2.49 2.35 24.07
C SER A 262 -2.08 3.66 23.41
N LEU A 263 -1.13 3.59 22.47
CA LEU A 263 -0.93 4.67 21.52
C LEU A 263 -2.07 4.63 20.50
N LYS A 264 -2.62 5.81 20.14
CA LYS A 264 -3.76 5.87 19.22
C LYS A 264 -3.36 5.35 17.83
N PRO A 265 -4.12 4.36 17.27
CA PRO A 265 -3.95 3.90 15.90
C PRO A 265 -4.77 4.70 14.88
N MET A 266 -5.76 5.50 15.38
CA MET A 266 -6.71 6.31 14.61
C MET A 266 -7.15 7.53 15.43
N ASN A 267 -7.65 8.58 14.76
CA ASN A 267 -8.16 9.79 15.41
C ASN A 267 -9.67 9.76 15.66
N CYS A 268 -10.42 8.91 14.94
CA CYS A 268 -11.87 8.95 14.89
C CYS A 268 -12.58 8.94 16.25
N PRO A 269 -12.30 8.05 17.24
CA PRO A 269 -13.00 8.10 18.52
C PRO A 269 -12.68 9.35 19.35
N LEU A 270 -11.48 9.93 19.14
CA LEU A 270 -11.07 11.11 19.90
C LEU A 270 -11.72 12.40 19.35
N SER A 271 -11.80 12.55 18.02
CA SER A 271 -12.52 13.68 17.41
C SER A 271 -14.01 13.66 17.78
N THR A 272 -14.57 12.45 17.96
CA THR A 272 -15.94 12.25 18.41
C THR A 272 -16.18 12.78 19.83
N ILE A 273 -15.21 12.65 20.74
CA ILE A 273 -15.28 13.24 22.08
C ILE A 273 -15.35 14.78 21.98
N ILE A 274 -14.64 15.38 21.03
CA ILE A 274 -14.73 16.83 20.79
C ILE A 274 -16.11 17.21 20.25
N TYR A 275 -16.66 16.42 19.33
CA TYR A 275 -18.05 16.61 18.88
C TYR A 275 -19.03 16.61 20.06
N ASP A 276 -18.95 15.60 20.93
CA ASP A 276 -19.85 15.33 22.06
C ASP A 276 -19.64 16.28 23.26
N SER A 277 -18.61 17.12 23.22
CA SER A 277 -18.28 18.05 24.33
C SER A 277 -19.31 19.15 24.57
N ARG A 278 -20.26 19.34 23.66
CA ARG A 278 -21.35 20.32 23.76
C ARG A 278 -22.57 19.90 22.92
N VAL A 279 -23.73 20.40 23.27
CA VAL A 279 -24.95 20.23 22.47
C VAL A 279 -24.73 20.82 21.08
N ARG A 280 -25.09 20.07 20.05
CA ARG A 280 -25.03 20.50 18.64
C ARG A 280 -26.39 20.86 18.12
N SER A 281 -26.44 21.85 17.26
CA SER A 281 -27.65 22.28 16.53
C SER A 281 -27.50 21.96 15.05
N TYR A 282 -28.59 21.80 14.33
CA TYR A 282 -28.59 21.67 12.86
C TYR A 282 -27.82 22.80 12.15
N ARG A 283 -27.67 23.96 12.79
CA ARG A 283 -26.91 25.12 12.27
C ARG A 283 -25.41 24.95 12.34
N ASP A 284 -24.92 23.99 13.15
CA ASP A 284 -23.47 23.68 13.27
C ASP A 284 -22.97 22.82 12.10
N PHE A 285 -23.88 22.33 11.24
CA PHE A 285 -23.58 21.39 10.16
C PHE A 285 -23.48 22.05 8.78
N PRO A 286 -22.55 21.60 7.92
CA PRO A 286 -21.57 20.53 8.14
C PRO A 286 -20.49 20.95 9.13
N LEU A 287 -20.19 20.09 10.12
CA LEU A 287 -19.09 20.30 11.06
C LEU A 287 -17.88 19.44 10.63
N ARG A 288 -16.81 20.07 10.22
CA ARG A 288 -15.60 19.41 9.73
C ARG A 288 -14.46 19.58 10.73
N LEU A 289 -14.04 18.49 11.37
CA LEU A 289 -12.94 18.46 12.33
C LEU A 289 -11.74 17.75 11.72
N SER A 290 -10.61 18.44 11.54
CA SER A 290 -9.36 17.83 11.04
C SER A 290 -8.36 17.64 12.17
N ASP A 291 -7.63 16.50 12.15
CA ASP A 291 -6.59 16.16 13.15
C ASP A 291 -5.36 15.58 12.45
N PHE A 292 -4.28 16.35 12.39
CA PHE A 292 -2.97 15.94 11.86
C PHE A 292 -2.13 15.17 12.89
N GLY A 293 -2.78 14.59 13.88
CA GLY A 293 -2.13 13.89 14.99
C GLY A 293 -1.33 12.66 14.56
N HIS A 294 -0.27 12.38 15.32
CA HIS A 294 0.55 11.20 15.10
C HIS A 294 -0.19 9.93 15.51
N LEU A 295 -0.12 8.93 14.63
CA LEU A 295 -0.72 7.61 14.79
C LEU A 295 0.35 6.52 14.86
N HIS A 296 0.02 5.44 15.58
CA HIS A 296 0.93 4.31 15.74
C HIS A 296 0.20 3.00 15.47
N ARG A 297 0.78 2.18 14.59
CA ARG A 297 0.26 0.83 14.29
C ARG A 297 1.35 -0.20 14.44
N ASN A 298 1.07 -1.27 15.17
CA ASN A 298 2.01 -2.38 15.39
C ASN A 298 2.10 -3.27 14.15
N GLU A 299 2.62 -2.71 13.06
CA GLU A 299 2.87 -3.46 11.84
C GLU A 299 3.96 -4.51 12.04
N LEU A 300 3.77 -5.71 11.50
CA LEU A 300 4.78 -6.79 11.57
C LEU A 300 6.08 -6.37 10.90
N SER A 301 7.22 -6.70 11.52
CA SER A 301 8.54 -6.30 11.01
C SER A 301 8.78 -6.71 9.55
N GLY A 302 8.34 -7.89 9.14
CA GLY A 302 8.49 -8.38 7.76
C GLY A 302 7.62 -7.66 6.72
N THR A 303 6.66 -6.83 7.15
CA THR A 303 5.77 -6.07 6.25
C THR A 303 6.22 -4.63 6.06
N LEU A 304 7.17 -4.14 6.85
CA LEU A 304 7.66 -2.76 6.76
C LEU A 304 8.35 -2.50 5.42
N SER A 305 8.05 -1.37 4.81
CA SER A 305 8.54 -1.02 3.48
C SER A 305 8.85 0.48 3.35
N GLY A 306 9.94 0.91 4.00
CA GLY A 306 10.31 2.33 4.03
C GLY A 306 9.14 3.20 4.49
N LEU A 307 8.87 4.31 3.79
CA LEU A 307 7.76 5.22 4.09
C LEU A 307 6.38 4.67 3.68
N THR A 308 6.32 3.68 2.79
CA THR A 308 5.03 3.19 2.26
C THR A 308 4.28 2.27 3.22
N ARG A 309 4.99 1.64 4.18
CA ARG A 309 4.40 0.90 5.29
C ARG A 309 5.26 1.04 6.54
N ILE A 310 4.74 1.73 7.53
CA ILE A 310 5.47 2.31 8.65
C ILE A 310 4.64 2.17 9.93
N ARG A 311 5.26 2.23 11.11
CA ARG A 311 4.58 2.10 12.40
C ARG A 311 4.13 3.42 13.00
N HIS A 312 4.85 4.51 12.70
CA HIS A 312 4.57 5.87 13.16
C HIS A 312 4.35 6.78 11.96
N PHE A 313 3.18 7.40 11.87
CA PHE A 313 2.78 8.25 10.75
C PHE A 313 1.74 9.28 11.16
N SER A 314 1.52 10.28 10.32
CA SER A 314 0.40 11.21 10.43
C SER A 314 -0.47 11.16 9.18
N GLN A 315 -1.75 11.47 9.35
CA GLN A 315 -2.69 11.58 8.25
C GLN A 315 -3.19 13.01 8.14
N ASP A 316 -3.63 13.39 6.95
CA ASP A 316 -4.48 14.56 6.75
C ASP A 316 -5.93 14.23 7.11
N ASP A 317 -6.11 13.56 8.24
CA ASP A 317 -7.37 12.98 8.70
C ASP A 317 -8.40 14.04 9.04
N ALA A 318 -9.64 13.81 8.66
CA ALA A 318 -10.76 14.63 9.10
C ALA A 318 -12.05 13.82 9.25
N HIS A 319 -12.89 14.29 10.17
CA HIS A 319 -14.21 13.76 10.45
C HIS A 319 -15.23 14.85 10.19
N CYS A 320 -16.05 14.65 9.13
CA CYS A 320 -17.10 15.59 8.76
C CYS A 320 -18.43 15.04 9.26
N TYR A 321 -19.04 15.74 10.19
CA TYR A 321 -20.37 15.41 10.69
C TYR A 321 -21.39 16.18 9.87
N VAL A 322 -22.37 15.45 9.33
CA VAL A 322 -23.39 16.02 8.42
C VAL A 322 -24.77 15.52 8.78
N ARG A 323 -25.79 16.29 8.39
CA ARG A 323 -27.16 15.81 8.35
C ARG A 323 -27.36 14.90 7.13
N PRO A 324 -28.35 13.98 7.14
CA PRO A 324 -28.63 13.10 6.01
C PRO A 324 -28.82 13.84 4.67
N ASP A 325 -29.46 15.00 4.67
CA ASP A 325 -29.71 15.84 3.50
C ASP A 325 -28.44 16.52 2.94
N GLN A 326 -27.36 16.60 3.72
CA GLN A 326 -26.10 17.23 3.33
C GLN A 326 -25.06 16.22 2.83
N LEU A 327 -25.29 14.90 3.00
CA LEU A 327 -24.27 13.89 2.74
C LEU A 327 -23.78 13.90 1.29
N ALA A 328 -24.71 13.97 0.33
CA ALA A 328 -24.34 13.94 -1.09
C ALA A 328 -23.50 15.17 -1.48
N ASP A 329 -23.86 16.36 -1.02
CA ASP A 329 -23.11 17.60 -1.27
C ASP A 329 -21.71 17.54 -0.63
N GLU A 330 -21.62 16.97 0.57
CA GLU A 330 -20.32 16.84 1.25
C GLU A 330 -19.40 15.87 0.54
N VAL A 331 -19.91 14.68 0.15
CA VAL A 331 -19.11 13.67 -0.59
C VAL A 331 -18.65 14.22 -1.95
N GLU A 332 -19.53 14.92 -2.69
CA GLU A 332 -19.18 15.58 -3.95
C GLU A 332 -18.02 16.58 -3.74
N GLY A 333 -18.14 17.39 -2.69
CA GLY A 333 -17.07 18.32 -2.35
C GLY A 333 -15.75 17.64 -1.97
N LEU A 334 -15.80 16.51 -1.24
CA LEU A 334 -14.61 15.72 -0.88
C LEU A 334 -13.95 15.07 -2.10
N LEU A 335 -14.73 14.59 -3.07
CA LEU A 335 -14.20 14.12 -4.35
C LEU A 335 -13.47 15.22 -5.11
N GLY A 336 -14.02 16.45 -5.08
CA GLY A 336 -13.34 17.63 -5.64
C GLY A 336 -12.02 17.95 -4.93
N GLU A 337 -11.94 17.85 -3.60
CA GLU A 337 -10.66 18.01 -2.86
C GLU A 337 -9.63 16.97 -3.30
N VAL A 338 -10.03 15.71 -3.45
CA VAL A 338 -9.13 14.63 -3.91
C VAL A 338 -8.58 14.95 -5.30
N GLN A 339 -9.44 15.37 -6.22
CA GLN A 339 -9.04 15.73 -7.59
C GLN A 339 -8.12 16.96 -7.62
N GLU A 340 -8.43 18.01 -6.85
CA GLU A 340 -7.62 19.22 -6.73
C GLU A 340 -6.21 18.88 -6.22
N ILE A 341 -6.13 18.19 -5.09
CA ILE A 341 -4.85 17.93 -4.41
C ILE A 341 -3.96 17.00 -5.24
N PHE A 342 -4.50 15.91 -5.80
CA PHE A 342 -3.69 15.03 -6.66
C PHE A 342 -3.31 15.70 -7.98
N GLY A 343 -4.14 16.62 -8.48
CA GLY A 343 -3.85 17.43 -9.66
C GLY A 343 -2.58 18.28 -9.53
N TRP A 344 -2.21 18.74 -8.32
CA TRP A 344 -0.95 19.47 -8.07
C TRP A 344 0.30 18.64 -8.40
N PHE A 345 0.18 17.31 -8.38
CA PHE A 345 1.26 16.35 -8.65
C PHE A 345 1.13 15.72 -10.04
N GLY A 346 0.14 16.11 -10.85
CA GLY A 346 -0.15 15.48 -12.14
C GLY A 346 -0.68 14.05 -12.00
N LEU A 347 -1.22 13.70 -10.83
CA LEU A 347 -1.82 12.41 -10.55
C LEU A 347 -3.33 12.49 -10.80
N ASN A 348 -3.86 11.53 -11.57
CA ASN A 348 -5.29 11.45 -11.88
C ASN A 348 -5.92 10.33 -11.03
N PRO A 349 -6.77 10.64 -10.04
CA PRO A 349 -7.39 9.63 -9.21
C PRO A 349 -8.46 8.85 -9.97
N ARG A 350 -8.45 7.53 -9.80
CA ARG A 350 -9.55 6.62 -10.14
C ARG A 350 -10.23 6.18 -8.86
N PHE A 351 -11.54 6.04 -8.88
CA PHE A 351 -12.31 5.76 -7.69
C PHE A 351 -12.85 4.33 -7.68
N SER A 352 -12.99 3.76 -6.49
CA SER A 352 -13.78 2.56 -6.27
C SER A 352 -14.80 2.79 -5.18
N PHE A 353 -15.92 2.08 -5.26
CA PHE A 353 -16.93 2.02 -4.22
C PHE A 353 -16.95 0.62 -3.61
N ALA A 354 -16.62 0.53 -2.32
CA ALA A 354 -16.54 -0.70 -1.56
C ALA A 354 -17.73 -0.83 -0.60
N THR A 355 -18.44 -1.96 -0.69
CA THR A 355 -19.66 -2.23 0.06
C THR A 355 -19.42 -3.09 1.31
N ARG A 356 -20.46 -3.39 2.06
CA ARG A 356 -20.44 -4.10 3.34
C ARG A 356 -19.66 -5.41 3.29
N PRO A 357 -18.65 -5.62 4.18
CA PRO A 357 -17.95 -6.90 4.31
C PRO A 357 -18.74 -7.89 5.17
N ASP A 358 -18.35 -9.18 5.12
CA ASP A 358 -19.01 -10.26 5.89
C ASP A 358 -18.98 -10.01 7.41
N LYS A 359 -17.86 -9.45 7.93
CA LYS A 359 -17.68 -9.15 9.36
C LYS A 359 -17.90 -7.65 9.65
N ALA A 360 -19.03 -7.11 9.20
CA ALA A 360 -19.40 -5.71 9.43
C ALA A 360 -20.07 -5.51 10.80
N LEU A 361 -19.83 -4.33 11.42
CA LEU A 361 -20.55 -3.87 12.61
C LEU A 361 -21.97 -3.38 12.25
N GLY A 362 -22.89 -3.44 13.24
CA GLY A 362 -24.17 -2.77 13.22
C GLY A 362 -25.24 -3.41 12.34
N ASP A 363 -26.38 -2.74 12.26
CA ASP A 363 -27.56 -3.19 11.53
C ASP A 363 -27.34 -3.15 10.02
N PRO A 364 -27.63 -4.24 9.26
CA PRO A 364 -27.62 -4.23 7.79
C PRO A 364 -28.39 -3.08 7.15
N ALA A 365 -29.52 -2.67 7.72
CA ALA A 365 -30.35 -1.57 7.19
C ALA A 365 -29.61 -0.22 7.20
N LEU A 366 -28.73 0.03 8.16
CA LEU A 366 -27.89 1.23 8.19
C LEU A 366 -26.84 1.20 7.07
N TRP A 367 -26.30 0.02 6.79
CA TRP A 367 -25.37 -0.19 5.68
C TRP A 367 -26.03 0.08 4.32
N GLU A 368 -27.23 -0.48 4.11
CA GLU A 368 -28.00 -0.23 2.87
C GLU A 368 -28.24 1.26 2.65
N ARG A 369 -28.58 2.00 3.71
CA ARG A 369 -28.77 3.45 3.66
C ARG A 369 -27.46 4.19 3.35
N ALA A 370 -26.36 3.83 4.02
CA ALA A 370 -25.05 4.43 3.78
C ALA A 370 -24.57 4.18 2.33
N GLU A 371 -24.75 2.96 1.84
CA GLU A 371 -24.41 2.60 0.46
C GLU A 371 -25.28 3.35 -0.57
N ALA A 372 -26.58 3.52 -0.29
CA ALA A 372 -27.46 4.30 -1.15
C ALA A 372 -27.02 5.77 -1.22
N TYR A 373 -26.69 6.39 -0.10
CA TYR A 373 -26.19 7.76 -0.05
C TYR A 373 -24.85 7.93 -0.82
N ILE A 374 -23.91 7.01 -0.67
CA ILE A 374 -22.63 7.07 -1.41
C ILE A 374 -22.89 6.93 -2.92
N ARG A 375 -23.78 6.01 -3.33
CA ARG A 375 -24.13 5.81 -4.73
C ARG A 375 -24.74 7.08 -5.33
N GLU A 376 -25.71 7.67 -4.65
CA GLU A 376 -26.31 8.94 -5.05
C GLU A 376 -25.27 10.05 -5.23
N ALA A 377 -24.34 10.18 -4.27
CA ALA A 377 -23.29 11.19 -4.34
C ALA A 377 -22.33 10.97 -5.52
N LEU A 378 -21.94 9.73 -5.80
CA LEU A 378 -21.09 9.39 -6.94
C LEU A 378 -21.78 9.65 -8.28
N GLU A 379 -23.07 9.32 -8.39
CA GLU A 379 -23.89 9.58 -9.58
C GLU A 379 -24.05 11.09 -9.83
N ARG A 380 -24.32 11.86 -8.78
CA ARG A 380 -24.41 13.34 -8.87
C ARG A 380 -23.08 13.98 -9.27
N ALA A 381 -21.98 13.51 -8.70
CA ALA A 381 -20.64 14.00 -9.03
C ALA A 381 -20.20 13.60 -10.46
N GLY A 382 -20.93 12.70 -11.14
CA GLY A 382 -20.56 12.19 -12.46
C GLY A 382 -19.23 11.47 -12.50
N VAL A 383 -18.82 10.84 -11.39
CA VAL A 383 -17.53 10.18 -11.23
C VAL A 383 -17.68 8.70 -11.56
N GLU A 384 -16.86 8.21 -12.49
CA GLU A 384 -16.74 6.78 -12.76
C GLU A 384 -16.05 6.06 -11.61
N TYR A 385 -16.59 4.91 -11.22
CA TYR A 385 -16.03 4.10 -10.15
C TYR A 385 -16.10 2.60 -10.43
N GLN A 386 -15.18 1.86 -9.84
CA GLN A 386 -15.21 0.40 -9.80
C GLN A 386 -15.94 -0.07 -8.54
N LEU A 387 -16.99 -0.88 -8.71
CA LEU A 387 -17.64 -1.51 -7.56
C LEU A 387 -16.75 -2.63 -7.00
N LYS A 388 -16.53 -2.62 -5.68
CA LYS A 388 -15.79 -3.65 -4.92
C LYS A 388 -16.69 -4.23 -3.83
N PRO A 389 -17.47 -5.27 -4.14
CA PRO A 389 -18.35 -5.90 -3.16
C PRO A 389 -17.56 -6.50 -1.99
N GLY A 390 -18.01 -6.23 -0.77
CA GLY A 390 -17.41 -6.82 0.43
C GLY A 390 -16.08 -6.22 0.89
N ASP A 391 -15.56 -5.16 0.26
CA ASP A 391 -14.26 -4.54 0.56
C ASP A 391 -14.38 -3.25 1.41
N GLY A 392 -15.55 -3.01 2.00
CA GLY A 392 -15.79 -1.89 2.91
C GLY A 392 -14.97 -1.99 4.21
N ALA A 393 -14.89 -0.88 4.96
CA ALA A 393 -14.36 -0.94 6.31
C ALA A 393 -15.31 -1.76 7.20
N PHE A 394 -14.85 -2.27 8.34
CA PHE A 394 -15.72 -3.05 9.21
C PHE A 394 -16.91 -2.26 9.79
N TYR A 395 -16.91 -0.94 9.65
CA TYR A 395 -17.90 0.01 10.19
C TYR A 395 -18.58 0.90 9.15
N ALA A 396 -18.08 0.96 7.91
CA ALA A 396 -18.63 1.85 6.89
C ALA A 396 -18.33 1.40 5.45
N PRO A 397 -19.25 1.61 4.50
CA PRO A 397 -18.94 1.60 3.09
C PRO A 397 -18.00 2.76 2.77
N LYS A 398 -17.19 2.61 1.72
CA LYS A 398 -16.14 3.58 1.40
C LYS A 398 -15.94 3.83 -0.08
N ILE A 399 -15.54 5.06 -0.39
CA ILE A 399 -14.94 5.43 -1.67
C ILE A 399 -13.44 5.47 -1.46
N ASP A 400 -12.67 4.68 -2.21
CA ASP A 400 -11.22 4.74 -2.22
C ASP A 400 -10.71 5.36 -3.51
N GLY A 401 -9.73 6.26 -3.41
CA GLY A 401 -9.05 6.86 -4.54
C GLY A 401 -7.71 6.19 -4.82
N TYR A 402 -7.51 5.82 -6.08
CA TYR A 402 -6.30 5.16 -6.57
C TYR A 402 -5.61 6.06 -7.58
N VAL A 403 -4.30 6.19 -7.45
CA VAL A 403 -3.45 6.92 -8.40
C VAL A 403 -2.43 5.97 -9.01
N GLU A 404 -2.07 6.23 -10.27
CA GLU A 404 -0.98 5.53 -10.95
C GLU A 404 0.27 6.42 -10.95
N ASP A 405 1.39 5.87 -10.49
CA ASP A 405 2.65 6.59 -10.51
C ASP A 405 3.33 6.53 -11.90
N ALA A 406 4.45 7.25 -12.05
CA ALA A 406 5.22 7.31 -13.30
C ALA A 406 5.76 5.94 -13.77
N LEU A 407 5.68 4.90 -12.95
CA LEU A 407 6.11 3.54 -13.27
C LEU A 407 4.93 2.61 -13.60
N GLY A 408 3.70 3.14 -13.62
CA GLY A 408 2.48 2.36 -13.86
C GLY A 408 2.06 1.50 -12.64
N ARG A 409 2.50 1.86 -11.42
CA ARG A 409 2.06 1.18 -10.20
C ARG A 409 0.86 1.92 -9.62
N GLU A 410 -0.16 1.15 -9.27
CA GLU A 410 -1.36 1.67 -8.64
C GLU A 410 -1.19 1.77 -7.11
N TRP A 411 -1.59 2.91 -6.54
CA TRP A 411 -1.55 3.21 -5.13
C TRP A 411 -2.90 3.67 -4.62
N GLN A 412 -3.47 2.95 -3.65
CA GLN A 412 -4.61 3.45 -2.87
C GLN A 412 -4.08 4.50 -1.88
N LEU A 413 -4.60 5.71 -1.96
CA LEU A 413 -4.22 6.85 -1.13
C LEU A 413 -5.43 7.44 -0.41
N SER A 414 -6.39 8.03 -1.13
CA SER A 414 -7.54 8.67 -0.49
C SER A 414 -8.62 7.67 -0.10
N THR A 415 -9.38 8.05 0.93
CA THR A 415 -10.57 7.34 1.37
C THR A 415 -11.64 8.32 1.86
N ILE A 416 -12.91 8.02 1.59
CA ILE A 416 -14.09 8.71 2.08
C ILE A 416 -15.04 7.63 2.56
N GLN A 417 -15.41 7.62 3.85
CA GLN A 417 -16.17 6.54 4.47
C GLN A 417 -17.40 7.13 5.18
N ALA A 418 -18.59 6.71 4.78
CA ALA A 418 -19.84 7.20 5.38
C ALA A 418 -20.28 6.29 6.53
N ASP A 419 -19.97 6.70 7.75
CA ASP A 419 -20.24 5.97 8.97
C ASP A 419 -21.58 6.39 9.58
N LEU A 420 -22.53 5.46 9.56
CA LEU A 420 -23.83 5.56 10.25
C LEU A 420 -23.85 4.68 11.51
N VAL A 421 -22.83 3.88 11.74
CA VAL A 421 -22.83 2.74 12.66
C VAL A 421 -21.90 2.94 13.85
N MET A 422 -20.61 3.18 13.59
CA MET A 422 -19.59 3.15 14.64
C MET A 422 -19.62 4.40 15.51
N LEU A 423 -19.35 5.58 14.95
CA LEU A 423 -19.31 6.80 15.74
C LEU A 423 -20.71 7.28 16.14
N PRO A 424 -21.68 7.39 15.20
CA PRO A 424 -23.00 7.92 15.56
C PRO A 424 -23.74 7.06 16.58
N GLU A 425 -23.73 5.73 16.45
CA GLU A 425 -24.47 4.84 17.36
C GLU A 425 -23.73 4.57 18.66
N ARG A 426 -22.46 4.15 18.59
CA ARG A 426 -21.73 3.73 19.78
C ARG A 426 -21.37 4.87 20.72
N PHE A 427 -21.32 6.10 20.20
CA PHE A 427 -21.13 7.30 21.01
C PHE A 427 -22.45 8.03 21.31
N ASP A 428 -23.57 7.52 20.83
CA ASP A 428 -24.91 8.10 20.96
C ASP A 428 -24.95 9.58 20.56
N LEU A 429 -24.34 9.89 19.41
CA LEU A 429 -24.21 11.25 18.94
C LEU A 429 -25.56 11.80 18.50
N THR A 430 -25.88 13.01 18.94
CA THR A 430 -27.11 13.70 18.57
C THR A 430 -26.87 15.16 18.21
N TYR A 431 -27.84 15.73 17.48
CA TYR A 431 -28.00 17.17 17.30
C TYR A 431 -29.48 17.54 17.38
N VAL A 432 -29.75 18.80 17.71
CA VAL A 432 -31.12 19.35 17.76
C VAL A 432 -31.45 19.88 16.38
N ASP A 433 -32.54 19.38 15.78
CA ASP A 433 -33.06 19.84 14.49
C ASP A 433 -33.88 21.14 14.59
N GLU A 434 -34.49 21.55 13.47
CA GLU A 434 -35.29 22.79 13.37
C GLU A 434 -36.57 22.75 14.24
N ASP A 435 -37.11 21.55 14.46
CA ASP A 435 -38.30 21.29 15.26
C ASP A 435 -37.98 21.03 16.74
N GLY A 436 -36.70 21.16 17.14
CA GLY A 436 -36.26 20.92 18.50
C GLY A 436 -36.11 19.43 18.86
N GLN A 437 -36.17 18.52 17.87
CA GLN A 437 -36.04 17.10 18.09
C GLN A 437 -34.59 16.68 18.01
N GLN A 438 -34.20 15.62 18.75
CA GLN A 438 -32.88 15.02 18.66
C GLN A 438 -32.79 14.09 17.45
N GLN A 439 -31.80 14.35 16.60
CA GLN A 439 -31.49 13.58 15.41
C GLN A 439 -30.05 13.04 15.49
N ARG A 440 -29.81 11.93 14.78
CA ARG A 440 -28.47 11.32 14.71
C ARG A 440 -27.71 11.83 13.47
N PRO A 441 -26.48 12.36 13.63
CA PRO A 441 -25.66 12.78 12.48
C PRO A 441 -25.09 11.58 11.74
N ILE A 442 -24.59 11.81 10.52
CA ILE A 442 -23.71 10.90 9.80
C ILE A 442 -22.29 11.39 9.99
N ALA A 443 -21.34 10.50 10.25
CA ALA A 443 -19.92 10.82 10.31
C ALA A 443 -19.21 10.36 9.03
N ILE A 444 -18.52 11.27 8.36
CA ILE A 444 -17.68 10.94 7.21
C ILE A 444 -16.24 10.97 7.65
N HIS A 445 -15.54 9.83 7.55
CA HIS A 445 -14.09 9.75 7.75
C HIS A 445 -13.42 10.01 6.41
N ARG A 446 -12.42 10.88 6.38
CA ARG A 446 -11.72 11.21 5.14
C ARG A 446 -10.23 11.42 5.35
N ALA A 447 -9.42 10.82 4.48
CA ALA A 447 -8.02 11.15 4.27
C ALA A 447 -7.74 11.24 2.77
N ILE A 448 -6.94 12.21 2.33
CA ILE A 448 -6.60 12.40 0.91
C ILE A 448 -5.24 11.79 0.61
N TYR A 449 -4.20 12.17 1.33
CA TYR A 449 -2.88 11.57 1.17
C TYR A 449 -2.80 10.13 1.70
N GLY A 450 -3.74 9.72 2.54
CA GLY A 450 -3.68 8.49 3.31
C GLY A 450 -2.77 8.64 4.52
N SER A 451 -1.46 8.72 4.35
CA SER A 451 -0.52 9.29 5.33
C SER A 451 0.52 10.13 4.61
N PHE A 452 1.05 11.15 5.30
CA PHE A 452 2.11 12.01 4.75
C PHE A 452 3.34 11.20 4.37
N GLU A 453 3.74 10.26 5.23
CA GLU A 453 4.90 9.40 5.01
C GLU A 453 4.74 8.57 3.73
N ARG A 454 3.61 7.86 3.61
CA ARG A 454 3.30 7.03 2.43
C ARG A 454 3.26 7.89 1.17
N PHE A 455 2.61 9.03 1.22
CA PHE A 455 2.51 9.94 0.10
C PHE A 455 3.86 10.51 -0.31
N ILE A 456 4.69 10.97 0.65
CA ILE A 456 6.06 11.45 0.38
C ILE A 456 6.90 10.35 -0.26
N GLY A 457 6.80 9.11 0.23
CA GLY A 457 7.47 7.97 -0.40
C GLY A 457 7.08 7.80 -1.86
N ILE A 458 5.77 7.84 -2.15
CA ILE A 458 5.21 7.66 -3.50
C ILE A 458 5.63 8.80 -4.43
N ILE A 459 5.48 10.06 -4.03
CA ILE A 459 5.88 11.20 -4.89
C ILE A 459 7.40 11.30 -5.06
N THR A 460 8.20 10.84 -4.08
CA THR A 460 9.65 10.73 -4.23
C THR A 460 9.99 9.77 -5.37
N GLU A 461 9.33 8.63 -5.47
CA GLU A 461 9.51 7.67 -6.55
C GLU A 461 8.90 8.16 -7.87
N HIS A 462 7.71 8.76 -7.84
CA HIS A 462 7.02 9.30 -9.00
C HIS A 462 7.89 10.34 -9.72
N PHE A 463 8.42 11.31 -9.00
CA PHE A 463 9.29 12.36 -9.55
C PHE A 463 10.77 11.96 -9.64
N GLY A 464 11.17 10.78 -9.11
CA GLY A 464 12.60 10.41 -9.02
C GLY A 464 13.40 11.41 -8.20
N GLY A 465 12.78 12.04 -7.20
CA GLY A 465 13.35 13.08 -6.33
C GLY A 465 13.35 14.51 -6.91
N ALA A 466 12.98 14.69 -8.19
CA ALA A 466 12.87 16.02 -8.82
C ALA A 466 11.46 16.60 -8.57
N PHE A 467 11.19 16.98 -7.33
CA PHE A 467 9.88 17.49 -6.92
C PHE A 467 9.44 18.74 -7.69
N PRO A 468 8.12 18.97 -7.86
CA PRO A 468 7.59 20.25 -8.32
C PRO A 468 8.16 21.42 -7.52
N LEU A 469 8.40 22.57 -8.17
CA LEU A 469 9.06 23.73 -7.56
C LEU A 469 8.44 24.14 -6.23
N TRP A 470 7.10 24.16 -6.15
CA TRP A 470 6.37 24.65 -4.98
C TRP A 470 6.62 23.80 -3.72
N CYS A 471 6.93 22.50 -3.85
CA CYS A 471 7.19 21.60 -2.73
C CYS A 471 8.65 21.10 -2.67
N ALA A 472 9.53 21.54 -3.59
CA ALA A 472 10.93 21.17 -3.57
C ALA A 472 11.60 21.63 -2.26
N PRO A 473 12.33 20.74 -1.53
CA PRO A 473 12.96 21.08 -0.25
C PRO A 473 14.01 22.19 -0.37
N VAL A 474 14.70 22.25 -1.51
CA VAL A 474 15.55 23.35 -1.95
C VAL A 474 15.07 23.76 -3.33
N GLN A 475 14.61 24.99 -3.47
CA GLN A 475 14.00 25.49 -4.70
C GLN A 475 15.04 26.12 -5.64
N ALA A 476 16.07 26.72 -5.06
CA ALA A 476 17.16 27.29 -5.82
C ALA A 476 18.47 27.19 -5.04
N THR A 477 19.58 27.10 -5.76
CA THR A 477 20.91 27.29 -5.20
C THR A 477 21.63 28.42 -5.92
N VAL A 478 22.22 29.37 -5.17
CA VAL A 478 23.05 30.45 -5.72
C VAL A 478 24.49 29.98 -5.69
N ILE A 479 25.13 29.95 -6.85
CA ILE A 479 26.50 29.45 -7.04
C ILE A 479 27.44 30.60 -7.40
N PRO A 480 28.22 31.14 -6.45
CA PRO A 480 29.22 32.14 -6.77
C PRO A 480 30.35 31.56 -7.63
N ILE A 481 30.66 32.24 -8.73
CA ILE A 481 31.69 31.80 -9.69
C ILE A 481 33.10 31.93 -9.11
N ALA A 482 33.32 32.92 -8.22
CA ALA A 482 34.57 33.18 -7.54
C ALA A 482 34.30 33.74 -6.14
N ASP A 483 35.28 33.62 -5.22
CA ASP A 483 35.14 34.03 -3.82
C ASP A 483 34.69 35.50 -3.66
N ARG A 484 35.11 36.41 -4.53
CA ARG A 484 34.66 37.82 -4.55
C ARG A 484 33.15 37.98 -4.78
N HIS A 485 32.44 36.95 -5.23
CA HIS A 485 30.99 36.97 -5.47
C HIS A 485 30.18 36.33 -4.35
N ILE A 486 30.82 35.79 -3.30
CA ILE A 486 30.15 35.09 -2.21
C ILE A 486 29.19 36.02 -1.48
N GLU A 487 29.60 37.26 -1.19
CA GLU A 487 28.76 38.22 -0.46
C GLU A 487 27.52 38.59 -1.27
N ALA A 488 27.67 38.91 -2.55
CA ALA A 488 26.55 39.20 -3.44
C ALA A 488 25.61 37.97 -3.59
N ALA A 489 26.16 36.75 -3.59
CA ALA A 489 25.35 35.52 -3.63
C ALA A 489 24.54 35.34 -2.36
N ARG A 490 25.10 35.65 -1.19
CA ARG A 490 24.40 35.61 0.11
C ARG A 490 23.29 36.67 0.16
N GLU A 491 23.59 37.93 -0.26
CA GLU A 491 22.59 38.99 -0.34
C GLU A 491 21.40 38.60 -1.24
N LEU A 492 21.67 38.02 -2.42
CA LEU A 492 20.62 37.53 -3.31
C LEU A 492 19.81 36.42 -2.65
N ALA A 493 20.47 35.47 -1.96
CA ALA A 493 19.77 34.40 -1.27
C ALA A 493 18.85 34.93 -0.16
N GLU A 494 19.28 35.97 0.59
CA GLU A 494 18.45 36.65 1.60
C GLU A 494 17.21 37.31 0.98
N VAL A 495 17.36 38.00 -0.15
CA VAL A 495 16.22 38.58 -0.88
C VAL A 495 15.21 37.53 -1.28
N LEU A 496 15.67 36.35 -1.74
CA LEU A 496 14.81 35.23 -2.13
C LEU A 496 14.15 34.58 -0.91
N ARG A 497 14.90 34.40 0.17
CA ARG A 497 14.38 33.82 1.46
C ARG A 497 13.32 34.74 2.08
N ALA A 498 13.49 36.07 1.99
CA ALA A 498 12.48 37.04 2.43
C ALA A 498 11.14 36.89 1.67
N ARG A 499 11.17 36.32 0.46
CA ARG A 499 10.00 35.95 -0.34
C ARG A 499 9.51 34.51 -0.06
N LYS A 500 9.96 33.91 1.03
CA LYS A 500 9.63 32.56 1.48
C LYS A 500 10.10 31.43 0.53
N LEU A 501 11.11 31.69 -0.29
CA LEU A 501 11.73 30.65 -1.11
C LEU A 501 12.81 29.90 -0.30
N PHE A 502 12.92 28.60 -0.52
CA PHE A 502 13.96 27.76 0.07
C PHE A 502 15.21 27.80 -0.78
N VAL A 503 16.18 28.65 -0.39
CA VAL A 503 17.38 28.94 -1.17
C VAL A 503 18.63 28.60 -0.37
N GLU A 504 19.56 27.90 -1.01
CA GLU A 504 20.90 27.61 -0.50
C GLU A 504 21.96 28.42 -1.27
N VAL A 505 23.11 28.65 -0.66
CA VAL A 505 24.30 29.23 -1.32
C VAL A 505 25.40 28.19 -1.25
N ASP A 506 25.96 27.80 -2.40
CA ASP A 506 27.12 26.92 -2.45
C ASP A 506 28.40 27.75 -2.46
N ASP A 507 28.83 28.22 -1.29
CA ASP A 507 30.08 28.96 -1.08
C ASP A 507 31.30 28.06 -0.81
N SER A 508 31.18 26.74 -1.09
CA SER A 508 32.29 25.81 -1.00
C SER A 508 33.46 26.15 -1.93
N SER A 509 34.65 25.66 -1.66
CA SER A 509 35.84 25.80 -2.51
C SER A 509 35.82 24.91 -3.77
N ASN A 510 34.71 24.20 -4.04
CA ASN A 510 34.60 23.37 -5.23
C ASN A 510 34.60 24.23 -6.52
N ARG A 511 35.13 23.63 -7.61
CA ARG A 511 34.99 24.24 -8.94
C ARG A 511 33.53 24.34 -9.36
N MET A 512 33.17 25.36 -10.15
CA MET A 512 31.80 25.60 -10.58
C MET A 512 31.08 24.36 -11.18
N GLN A 513 31.78 23.62 -12.06
CA GLN A 513 31.20 22.41 -12.66
C GLN A 513 30.82 21.36 -11.60
N LYS A 514 31.62 21.24 -10.52
CA LYS A 514 31.32 20.32 -9.42
C LYS A 514 30.12 20.82 -8.59
N LYS A 515 30.04 22.13 -8.33
CA LYS A 515 28.88 22.74 -7.64
C LYS A 515 27.58 22.51 -8.43
N ILE A 516 27.61 22.75 -9.75
CA ILE A 516 26.47 22.48 -10.64
C ILE A 516 26.10 20.99 -10.59
N LYS A 517 27.09 20.11 -10.68
CA LYS A 517 26.86 18.65 -10.61
C LYS A 517 26.21 18.25 -9.29
N LEU A 518 26.69 18.75 -8.17
CA LEU A 518 26.11 18.48 -6.86
C LEU A 518 24.66 18.98 -6.76
N ALA A 519 24.36 20.16 -7.25
CA ALA A 519 23.01 20.70 -7.29
C ALA A 519 22.07 19.87 -8.18
N GLN A 520 22.57 19.39 -9.34
CA GLN A 520 21.83 18.46 -10.21
C GLN A 520 21.57 17.11 -9.51
N ASP A 521 22.57 16.56 -8.81
CA ASP A 521 22.43 15.30 -8.07
C ASP A 521 21.40 15.44 -6.93
N GLN A 522 21.33 16.61 -6.29
CA GLN A 522 20.32 16.98 -5.29
C GLN A 522 18.97 17.37 -5.91
N LYS A 523 18.81 17.29 -7.25
CA LYS A 523 17.55 17.60 -7.96
C LYS A 523 17.01 18.99 -7.69
N ILE A 524 17.88 19.97 -7.44
CA ILE A 524 17.48 21.36 -7.18
C ILE A 524 16.93 21.98 -8.49
N PRO A 525 15.70 22.53 -8.50
CA PRO A 525 15.05 23.01 -9.72
C PRO A 525 15.78 24.17 -10.40
N TYR A 526 16.34 25.11 -9.63
CA TYR A 526 17.01 26.30 -10.15
C TYR A 526 18.44 26.48 -9.60
N MET A 527 19.33 26.92 -10.48
CA MET A 527 20.72 27.26 -10.16
C MET A 527 21.08 28.61 -10.73
#